data_1b4b5fa65d393cb48b21dc199daced98
#
_entry.id   1b4b5fa65d393cb48b21dc199daced98
#
_cell.length_a   1.000
_cell.length_b   1.000
_cell.length_c   1.000
_cell.angle_alpha   90.00
_cell.angle_beta   90.00
_cell.angle_gamma   90.00
#
_symmetry.space_group_name_H-M   'P 1'
#
loop_
_entity.id
_entity.type
_entity.pdbx_description
1 polymer ?
#
loop_
_entity_poly.entity_id
_entity_poly.type
_entity_poly.pdbx_seq_one_letter_code
_entity_poly.pdbx_strand_id
1 'polypeptide(L)'
;MYIFKAAVIGAGAMGAGIAQVISFSGLPVVLKDVDQAYLDKGMATIRKIYQSRVDKGKMSAGELDSKMSLVIPALDYGEFGDVDIVIEAVPEKMALKRKVFADLDGVCPEGTIFASNTSALSISEMGRATHRPHKMIGMHFFNPANVMKLVEIIKGESTDDETVSDLVAFTESLRKIPVVVKECPGFLVNRLLMPYLNEATLCLQEGAASAQDIDSAMRDYGWPMGPFTLMDFLGLDVSADVGQYLSSQYGERMKGAEMFERLVKLGRLGEKSGAGFYSYGDQSDEPVKQIIAELSAGKHSEFAPERLMYPMLNEAARAVEEGVADVRDVDMAMIAGTGMTFKGERVGPLALADKLGVDVLVSGLEDLEKKYGSRFHPADKLYQLVKEGRLGEKAKAGFLEYV
;
A
#
# COMPACT_ATOMS: atom_id res chain seq x y z
N MET A 1 23.31 -8.35 8.71
CA MET A 1 23.11 -8.94 10.09
C MET A 1 22.13 -10.11 10.01
N TYR A 2 22.25 -11.14 10.86
CA TYR A 2 21.20 -12.19 10.97
C TYR A 2 20.23 -11.78 12.07
N ILE A 3 18.92 -11.90 11.79
CA ILE A 3 17.86 -11.59 12.76
C ILE A 3 17.41 -12.91 13.40
N PHE A 4 17.63 -13.05 14.71
CA PHE A 4 17.27 -14.22 15.50
C PHE A 4 16.06 -13.99 16.40
N LYS A 5 15.80 -12.76 16.83
CA LYS A 5 14.67 -12.37 17.67
C LYS A 5 14.10 -11.03 17.21
N ALA A 6 12.79 -10.98 16.98
CA ALA A 6 12.09 -9.75 16.62
C ALA A 6 11.17 -9.28 17.75
N ALA A 7 10.77 -8.01 17.70
CA ALA A 7 9.67 -7.49 18.49
C ALA A 7 8.66 -6.73 17.61
N VAL A 8 7.39 -6.76 17.99
CA VAL A 8 6.32 -5.99 17.36
C VAL A 8 5.63 -5.16 18.44
N ILE A 9 5.49 -3.86 18.22
CA ILE A 9 4.81 -2.93 19.12
C ILE A 9 3.45 -2.55 18.53
N GLY A 10 2.40 -2.79 19.32
CA GLY A 10 1.02 -2.69 18.91
C GLY A 10 0.42 -4.06 18.58
N ALA A 11 -0.53 -4.53 19.38
CA ALA A 11 -1.19 -5.83 19.20
C ALA A 11 -2.52 -5.71 18.41
N GLY A 12 -2.69 -4.64 17.65
CA GLY A 12 -3.81 -4.44 16.73
C GLY A 12 -3.77 -5.41 15.55
N ALA A 13 -4.67 -5.24 14.58
CA ALA A 13 -4.81 -6.14 13.42
C ALA A 13 -3.49 -6.33 12.65
N MET A 14 -2.76 -5.23 12.37
CA MET A 14 -1.48 -5.31 11.66
C MET A 14 -0.40 -5.93 12.51
N GLY A 15 -0.20 -5.47 13.77
CA GLY A 15 0.87 -6.00 14.62
C GLY A 15 0.68 -7.49 14.96
N ALA A 16 -0.55 -7.93 15.24
CA ALA A 16 -0.84 -9.36 15.42
C ALA A 16 -0.56 -10.16 14.14
N GLY A 17 -0.94 -9.63 12.97
CA GLY A 17 -0.64 -10.24 11.68
C GLY A 17 0.86 -10.33 11.39
N ILE A 18 1.63 -9.29 11.69
CA ILE A 18 3.09 -9.26 11.53
C ILE A 18 3.76 -10.26 12.49
N ALA A 19 3.38 -10.26 13.78
CA ALA A 19 3.89 -11.24 14.74
C ALA A 19 3.58 -12.69 14.34
N GLN A 20 2.39 -12.92 13.76
CA GLN A 20 2.04 -14.21 13.19
C GLN A 20 2.96 -14.60 12.02
N VAL A 21 3.26 -13.70 11.11
CA VAL A 21 4.16 -13.94 9.97
C VAL A 21 5.57 -14.32 10.47
N ILE A 22 6.08 -13.58 11.46
CA ILE A 22 7.40 -13.82 12.04
C ILE A 22 7.44 -15.18 12.75
N SER A 23 6.49 -15.48 13.64
CA SER A 23 6.44 -16.77 14.34
C SER A 23 6.18 -17.94 13.38
N PHE A 24 5.45 -17.74 12.28
CA PHE A 24 5.27 -18.75 11.24
C PHE A 24 6.58 -19.11 10.54
N SER A 25 7.50 -18.17 10.35
CA SER A 25 8.83 -18.45 9.79
C SER A 25 9.76 -19.21 10.77
N GLY A 26 9.37 -19.31 12.05
CA GLY A 26 10.14 -20.03 13.07
C GLY A 26 10.98 -19.11 13.97
N LEU A 27 10.80 -17.81 13.88
CA LEU A 27 11.54 -16.83 14.70
C LEU A 27 10.75 -16.45 15.95
N PRO A 28 11.40 -16.35 17.13
CA PRO A 28 10.82 -15.76 18.32
C PRO A 28 10.44 -14.29 18.08
N VAL A 29 9.27 -13.90 18.57
CA VAL A 29 8.78 -12.54 18.45
C VAL A 29 8.11 -12.05 19.73
N VAL A 30 8.56 -10.94 20.27
CA VAL A 30 7.88 -10.25 21.37
C VAL A 30 6.71 -9.46 20.80
N LEU A 31 5.49 -9.68 21.27
CA LEU A 31 4.33 -8.88 20.93
C LEU A 31 3.99 -7.99 22.14
N LYS A 32 4.22 -6.68 21.99
CA LYS A 32 3.99 -5.71 23.06
C LYS A 32 2.80 -4.81 22.78
N ASP A 33 1.97 -4.60 23.80
CA ASP A 33 1.00 -3.51 23.81
C ASP A 33 1.01 -2.81 25.19
N VAL A 34 0.29 -1.70 25.30
CA VAL A 34 0.19 -0.92 26.55
C VAL A 34 -0.88 -1.46 27.50
N ASP A 35 -1.80 -2.28 27.00
CA ASP A 35 -2.95 -2.79 27.72
C ASP A 35 -3.12 -4.29 27.50
N GLN A 36 -3.42 -5.04 28.61
CA GLN A 36 -3.61 -6.48 28.58
C GLN A 36 -4.75 -6.91 27.65
N ALA A 37 -5.85 -6.14 27.58
CA ALA A 37 -6.98 -6.48 26.73
C ALA A 37 -6.63 -6.41 25.23
N TYR A 38 -5.82 -5.44 24.83
CA TYR A 38 -5.30 -5.38 23.45
C TYR A 38 -4.35 -6.53 23.14
N LEU A 39 -3.47 -6.85 24.09
CA LEU A 39 -2.53 -7.95 23.97
C LEU A 39 -3.26 -9.30 23.85
N ASP A 40 -4.24 -9.56 24.71
CA ASP A 40 -5.07 -10.79 24.66
C ASP A 40 -5.82 -10.91 23.33
N LYS A 41 -6.37 -9.82 22.82
CA LYS A 41 -7.03 -9.76 21.51
C LYS A 41 -6.05 -10.05 20.36
N GLY A 42 -4.83 -9.51 20.44
CA GLY A 42 -3.76 -9.79 19.48
C GLY A 42 -3.38 -11.26 19.47
N MET A 43 -3.14 -11.83 20.64
CA MET A 43 -2.82 -13.27 20.81
C MET A 43 -3.95 -14.17 20.29
N ALA A 44 -5.21 -13.82 20.58
CA ALA A 44 -6.38 -14.53 20.05
C ALA A 44 -6.47 -14.45 18.52
N THR A 45 -6.12 -13.29 17.94
CA THR A 45 -6.07 -13.10 16.48
C THR A 45 -5.01 -14.01 15.84
N ILE A 46 -3.81 -14.06 16.40
CA ILE A 46 -2.74 -14.96 15.92
C ILE A 46 -3.19 -16.42 15.98
N ARG A 47 -3.75 -16.85 17.12
CA ARG A 47 -4.27 -18.21 17.28
C ARG A 47 -5.35 -18.53 16.26
N LYS A 48 -6.28 -17.60 15.98
CA LYS A 48 -7.33 -17.77 14.98
C LYS A 48 -6.78 -17.95 13.57
N ILE A 49 -5.72 -17.22 13.20
CA ILE A 49 -5.04 -17.40 11.91
C ILE A 49 -4.45 -18.82 11.80
N TYR A 50 -3.78 -19.29 12.83
CA TYR A 50 -3.23 -20.65 12.86
C TYR A 50 -4.33 -21.72 12.89
N GLN A 51 -5.39 -21.52 13.67
CA GLN A 51 -6.52 -22.45 13.75
C GLN A 51 -7.17 -22.63 12.37
N SER A 52 -7.37 -21.54 11.61
CA SER A 52 -7.89 -21.64 10.25
C SER A 52 -7.02 -22.48 9.31
N ARG A 53 -5.71 -22.60 9.59
CA ARG A 53 -4.83 -23.51 8.83
C ARG A 53 -4.97 -24.96 9.26
N VAL A 54 -5.18 -25.17 10.56
CA VAL A 54 -5.47 -26.52 11.12
C VAL A 54 -6.79 -27.04 10.55
N ASP A 55 -7.84 -26.22 10.58
CA ASP A 55 -9.17 -26.56 10.07
C ASP A 55 -9.17 -26.90 8.57
N LYS A 56 -8.26 -26.29 7.81
CA LYS A 56 -8.03 -26.55 6.39
C LYS A 56 -7.05 -27.70 6.12
N GLY A 57 -6.59 -28.41 7.14
CA GLY A 57 -5.63 -29.51 7.02
C GLY A 57 -4.22 -29.09 6.54
N LYS A 58 -3.87 -27.80 6.67
CA LYS A 58 -2.58 -27.23 6.23
C LYS A 58 -1.56 -27.09 7.37
N MET A 59 -1.94 -27.51 8.58
CA MET A 59 -1.13 -27.45 9.79
C MET A 59 -1.69 -28.43 10.81
N SER A 60 -0.87 -29.09 11.61
CA SER A 60 -1.29 -29.90 12.75
C SER A 60 -1.53 -29.03 14.00
N ALA A 61 -2.28 -29.52 14.98
CA ALA A 61 -2.46 -28.84 16.26
C ALA A 61 -1.13 -28.67 17.02
N GLY A 62 -0.23 -29.67 16.97
CA GLY A 62 1.10 -29.56 17.58
C GLY A 62 1.98 -28.47 16.94
N GLU A 63 1.91 -28.31 15.63
CA GLU A 63 2.58 -27.19 14.94
C GLU A 63 1.99 -25.84 15.34
N LEU A 64 0.66 -25.72 15.49
CA LEU A 64 0.02 -24.52 16.00
C LEU A 64 0.61 -24.14 17.36
N ASP A 65 0.63 -25.08 18.33
CA ASP A 65 1.14 -24.80 19.67
C ASP A 65 2.64 -24.43 19.64
N SER A 66 3.45 -25.10 18.81
CA SER A 66 4.85 -24.75 18.60
C SER A 66 5.03 -23.35 18.02
N LYS A 67 4.18 -22.92 17.08
CA LYS A 67 4.26 -21.56 16.51
C LYS A 67 3.75 -20.50 17.50
N MET A 68 2.72 -20.80 18.28
CA MET A 68 2.22 -19.92 19.33
C MET A 68 3.25 -19.71 20.45
N SER A 69 4.04 -20.73 20.80
CA SER A 69 5.09 -20.60 21.84
C SER A 69 6.25 -19.68 21.43
N LEU A 70 6.40 -19.34 20.15
CA LEU A 70 7.35 -18.37 19.66
C LEU A 70 6.88 -16.92 19.88
N VAL A 71 5.59 -16.68 20.17
CA VAL A 71 5.05 -15.35 20.43
C VAL A 71 5.09 -15.07 21.93
N ILE A 72 5.90 -14.11 22.33
CA ILE A 72 6.12 -13.73 23.73
C ILE A 72 5.29 -12.47 24.01
N PRO A 73 4.17 -12.54 24.76
CA PRO A 73 3.38 -11.36 25.09
C PRO A 73 4.10 -10.50 26.15
N ALA A 74 4.11 -9.18 25.97
CA ALA A 74 4.75 -8.25 26.91
C ALA A 74 3.92 -6.94 27.08
N LEU A 75 3.88 -6.41 28.30
CA LEU A 75 3.29 -5.08 28.60
C LEU A 75 4.35 -4.01 28.75
N ASP A 76 5.60 -4.39 28.95
CA ASP A 76 6.73 -3.48 29.14
C ASP A 76 7.90 -3.86 28.19
N TYR A 77 9.04 -3.25 28.38
CA TYR A 77 10.23 -3.47 27.55
C TYR A 77 11.23 -4.49 28.13
N GLY A 78 10.85 -5.29 29.14
CA GLY A 78 11.74 -6.25 29.79
C GLY A 78 12.35 -7.28 28.83
N GLU A 79 11.63 -7.65 27.78
CA GLU A 79 12.01 -8.64 26.75
C GLU A 79 12.80 -8.05 25.57
N PHE A 80 13.18 -6.76 25.60
CA PHE A 80 13.78 -6.04 24.46
C PHE A 80 15.31 -5.99 24.48
N GLY A 81 15.94 -6.50 25.52
CA GLY A 81 17.40 -6.40 25.70
C GLY A 81 18.26 -7.24 24.73
N ASP A 82 17.65 -8.10 23.91
CA ASP A 82 18.31 -8.99 22.95
C ASP A 82 17.59 -9.07 21.59
N VAL A 83 16.76 -8.09 21.27
CA VAL A 83 16.06 -8.06 19.97
C VAL A 83 16.93 -7.46 18.88
N ASP A 84 16.91 -8.09 17.69
CA ASP A 84 17.66 -7.62 16.52
C ASP A 84 16.86 -6.59 15.70
N ILE A 85 15.54 -6.68 15.73
CA ILE A 85 14.63 -5.78 15.03
C ILE A 85 13.37 -5.51 15.84
N VAL A 86 12.92 -4.25 15.84
CA VAL A 86 11.60 -3.86 16.35
C VAL A 86 10.76 -3.32 15.20
N ILE A 87 9.55 -3.87 15.02
CA ILE A 87 8.57 -3.40 14.04
C ILE A 87 7.43 -2.69 14.78
N GLU A 88 7.32 -1.39 14.58
CA GLU A 88 6.30 -0.57 15.19
C GLU A 88 5.02 -0.60 14.34
N ALA A 89 3.87 -0.90 14.97
CA ALA A 89 2.54 -0.97 14.36
C ALA A 89 1.46 -0.32 15.27
N VAL A 90 1.83 0.77 15.96
CA VAL A 90 0.90 1.57 16.78
C VAL A 90 0.06 2.51 15.92
N PRO A 91 -0.99 3.18 16.46
CA PRO A 91 -1.83 4.10 15.69
C PRO A 91 -1.03 5.16 14.90
N GLU A 92 -1.54 5.55 13.73
CA GLU A 92 -0.88 6.41 12.73
C GLU A 92 -0.82 7.88 13.20
N LYS A 93 0.00 8.13 14.22
CA LYS A 93 0.23 9.44 14.82
C LYS A 93 1.72 9.66 15.03
N MET A 94 2.32 10.63 14.32
CA MET A 94 3.75 10.91 14.35
C MET A 94 4.28 11.11 15.78
N ALA A 95 3.60 11.91 16.61
CA ALA A 95 4.02 12.16 17.98
C ALA A 95 4.10 10.88 18.83
N LEU A 96 3.16 9.92 18.61
CA LEU A 96 3.17 8.63 19.30
C LEU A 96 4.33 7.76 18.81
N LYS A 97 4.52 7.66 17.51
CA LYS A 97 5.61 6.86 16.92
C LYS A 97 6.98 7.37 17.34
N ARG A 98 7.20 8.68 17.31
CA ARG A 98 8.45 9.31 17.81
C ARG A 98 8.71 8.98 19.28
N LYS A 99 7.66 9.02 20.12
CA LYS A 99 7.79 8.64 21.53
C LYS A 99 8.18 7.18 21.68
N VAL A 100 7.53 6.28 20.95
CA VAL A 100 7.84 4.83 20.98
C VAL A 100 9.29 4.58 20.57
N PHE A 101 9.78 5.20 19.49
CA PHE A 101 11.18 5.02 19.07
C PHE A 101 12.19 5.64 20.03
N ALA A 102 11.88 6.77 20.67
CA ALA A 102 12.72 7.34 21.72
C ALA A 102 12.81 6.44 22.96
N ASP A 103 11.67 5.82 23.36
CA ASP A 103 11.64 4.87 24.48
C ASP A 103 12.48 3.61 24.13
N LEU A 104 12.37 3.09 22.89
CA LEU A 104 13.12 1.93 22.40
C LEU A 104 14.63 2.18 22.32
N ASP A 105 15.02 3.38 21.97
CA ASP A 105 16.42 3.74 21.80
C ASP A 105 17.22 3.59 23.11
N GLY A 106 16.54 3.72 24.25
CA GLY A 106 17.13 3.54 25.57
C GLY A 106 17.17 2.10 26.11
N VAL A 107 16.44 1.16 25.47
CA VAL A 107 16.28 -0.21 26.02
C VAL A 107 16.77 -1.30 25.07
N CYS A 108 16.83 -1.06 23.77
CA CYS A 108 17.30 -2.03 22.80
C CYS A 108 18.82 -1.98 22.61
N PRO A 109 19.47 -3.11 22.24
CA PRO A 109 20.87 -3.13 21.84
C PRO A 109 21.18 -2.08 20.76
N GLU A 110 22.42 -1.58 20.73
CA GLU A 110 22.85 -0.55 19.78
C GLU A 110 22.67 -0.96 18.31
N GLY A 111 22.83 -2.26 18.01
CA GLY A 111 22.68 -2.81 16.67
C GLY A 111 21.23 -3.04 16.21
N THR A 112 20.24 -2.89 17.09
CA THR A 112 18.83 -3.17 16.77
C THR A 112 18.31 -2.26 15.65
N ILE A 113 17.70 -2.85 14.63
CA ILE A 113 17.01 -2.13 13.55
C ILE A 113 15.62 -1.68 14.06
N PHE A 114 15.28 -0.42 13.80
CA PHE A 114 13.96 0.12 14.07
C PHE A 114 13.16 0.26 12.78
N ALA A 115 12.08 -0.49 12.65
CA ALA A 115 11.21 -0.48 11.49
C ALA A 115 9.81 0.06 11.86
N SER A 116 9.24 0.91 11.03
CA SER A 116 7.83 1.34 11.18
C SER A 116 6.96 0.74 10.09
N ASN A 117 5.79 0.21 10.48
CA ASN A 117 4.75 -0.24 9.56
C ASN A 117 3.80 0.90 9.16
N THR A 118 4.23 2.15 9.24
CA THR A 118 3.44 3.29 8.76
C THR A 118 3.10 3.15 7.28
N SER A 119 1.94 3.69 6.88
CA SER A 119 1.53 3.72 5.46
C SER A 119 1.84 5.05 4.76
N ALA A 120 2.19 6.11 5.53
CA ALA A 120 2.36 7.44 4.94
C ALA A 120 3.30 8.38 5.71
N LEU A 121 3.55 8.13 7.00
CA LEU A 121 4.34 9.04 7.83
C LEU A 121 5.84 8.92 7.55
N SER A 122 6.56 10.04 7.70
CA SER A 122 7.99 10.14 7.41
C SER A 122 8.86 9.26 8.31
N ILE A 123 9.58 8.35 7.69
CA ILE A 123 10.60 7.50 8.33
C ILE A 123 11.77 8.35 8.84
N SER A 124 12.19 9.32 8.02
CA SER A 124 13.25 10.26 8.37
C SER A 124 12.90 11.09 9.60
N GLU A 125 11.65 11.54 9.74
CA GLU A 125 11.21 12.25 10.95
C GLU A 125 11.20 11.35 12.19
N MET A 126 10.82 10.08 12.06
CA MET A 126 10.89 9.12 13.17
C MET A 126 12.34 8.85 13.57
N GLY A 127 13.25 8.72 12.60
CA GLY A 127 14.69 8.51 12.85
C GLY A 127 15.33 9.62 13.65
N ARG A 128 14.91 10.87 13.46
CA ARG A 128 15.39 12.03 14.23
C ARG A 128 15.02 11.98 15.73
N ALA A 129 14.12 11.11 16.13
CA ALA A 129 13.78 10.88 17.54
C ALA A 129 14.69 9.88 18.25
N THR A 130 15.67 9.29 17.55
CA THR A 130 16.62 8.28 18.05
C THR A 130 18.07 8.72 17.87
N HIS A 131 19.00 8.08 18.57
CA HIS A 131 20.45 8.26 18.37
C HIS A 131 21.01 7.39 17.22
N ARG A 132 20.16 6.57 16.58
CA ARG A 132 20.52 5.66 15.48
C ARG A 132 19.66 5.86 14.22
N PRO A 133 19.56 7.08 13.65
CA PRO A 133 18.72 7.32 12.47
C PRO A 133 19.14 6.48 11.26
N HIS A 134 20.38 5.98 11.22
CA HIS A 134 20.87 5.09 10.17
C HIS A 134 20.29 3.66 10.25
N LYS A 135 19.78 3.25 11.43
CA LYS A 135 19.06 1.97 11.66
C LYS A 135 17.54 2.13 11.59
N MET A 136 17.04 3.33 11.28
CA MET A 136 15.61 3.58 11.11
C MET A 136 15.18 3.34 9.67
N ILE A 137 14.11 2.55 9.46
CA ILE A 137 13.63 2.14 8.14
C ILE A 137 12.11 1.94 8.16
N GLY A 138 11.44 2.06 7.01
CA GLY A 138 10.05 1.64 6.87
C GLY A 138 9.95 0.17 6.49
N MET A 139 8.99 -0.55 7.06
CA MET A 139 8.64 -1.92 6.71
C MET A 139 7.12 -2.04 6.59
N HIS A 140 6.59 -1.58 5.46
CA HIS A 140 5.16 -1.45 5.24
C HIS A 140 4.56 -2.76 4.74
N PHE A 141 3.83 -3.44 5.61
CA PHE A 141 3.03 -4.62 5.29
C PHE A 141 1.64 -4.23 4.80
N PHE A 142 1.13 -4.97 3.84
CA PHE A 142 -0.24 -4.80 3.34
C PHE A 142 -1.23 -5.67 4.11
N ASN A 143 -2.42 -5.14 4.34
CA ASN A 143 -3.47 -5.81 5.10
C ASN A 143 -4.25 -6.82 4.22
N PRO A 144 -4.45 -8.08 4.64
CA PRO A 144 -3.95 -8.71 5.86
C PRO A 144 -2.48 -9.18 5.72
N ALA A 145 -1.64 -8.90 6.73
CA ALA A 145 -0.20 -9.18 6.67
C ALA A 145 0.14 -10.66 6.41
N ASN A 146 -0.67 -11.59 6.90
CA ASN A 146 -0.49 -13.03 6.69
C ASN A 146 -0.87 -13.51 5.28
N VAL A 147 -1.59 -12.71 4.50
CA VAL A 147 -2.05 -13.05 3.14
C VAL A 147 -1.21 -12.34 2.09
N MET A 148 -1.09 -11.02 2.21
CA MET A 148 -0.41 -10.17 1.24
C MET A 148 1.08 -10.50 1.17
N LYS A 149 1.60 -10.59 -0.05
CA LYS A 149 3.01 -10.99 -0.28
C LYS A 149 3.98 -9.83 -0.21
N LEU A 150 3.55 -8.66 -0.64
CA LEU A 150 4.38 -7.46 -0.71
C LEU A 150 4.73 -6.93 0.68
N VAL A 151 5.97 -6.48 0.82
CA VAL A 151 6.44 -5.57 1.87
C VAL A 151 7.27 -4.48 1.20
N GLU A 152 6.84 -3.24 1.33
CA GLU A 152 7.66 -2.10 0.92
C GLU A 152 8.72 -1.82 1.99
N ILE A 153 9.97 -1.71 1.57
CA ILE A 153 11.13 -1.36 2.39
C ILE A 153 11.46 0.11 2.11
N ILE A 154 11.08 1.00 3.02
CA ILE A 154 11.20 2.44 2.79
C ILE A 154 12.51 2.96 3.37
N LYS A 155 13.43 3.34 2.48
CA LYS A 155 14.71 3.94 2.82
C LYS A 155 14.52 5.42 3.14
N GLY A 156 14.67 5.80 4.42
CA GLY A 156 14.73 7.20 4.85
C GLY A 156 16.04 7.89 4.48
N GLU A 157 16.12 9.20 4.67
CA GLU A 157 17.30 10.02 4.32
C GLU A 157 18.60 9.54 4.98
N SER A 158 18.51 9.10 6.23
CA SER A 158 19.69 8.67 7.03
C SER A 158 19.88 7.15 7.06
N THR A 159 18.93 6.36 6.52
CA THR A 159 19.01 4.89 6.53
C THR A 159 20.21 4.41 5.71
N ASP A 160 21.08 3.61 6.32
CA ASP A 160 22.24 3.05 5.64
C ASP A 160 21.90 1.85 4.73
N ASP A 161 22.78 1.55 3.77
CA ASP A 161 22.55 0.47 2.80
C ASP A 161 22.66 -0.92 3.45
N GLU A 162 23.39 -1.06 4.54
CA GLU A 162 23.48 -2.30 5.32
C GLU A 162 22.10 -2.61 5.94
N THR A 163 21.45 -1.64 6.57
CA THR A 163 20.11 -1.78 7.15
C THR A 163 19.07 -2.15 6.07
N VAL A 164 19.15 -1.52 4.89
CA VAL A 164 18.28 -1.90 3.75
C VAL A 164 18.51 -3.35 3.35
N SER A 165 19.77 -3.76 3.18
CA SER A 165 20.12 -5.12 2.75
C SER A 165 19.70 -6.17 3.78
N ASP A 166 19.89 -5.90 5.07
CA ASP A 166 19.47 -6.76 6.17
C ASP A 166 17.95 -6.94 6.19
N LEU A 167 17.21 -5.85 5.95
CA LEU A 167 15.74 -5.92 5.96
C LEU A 167 15.17 -6.60 4.71
N VAL A 168 15.81 -6.47 3.55
CA VAL A 168 15.48 -7.25 2.35
C VAL A 168 15.63 -8.74 2.66
N ALA A 169 16.78 -9.18 3.18
CA ALA A 169 17.03 -10.58 3.52
C ALA A 169 16.05 -11.10 4.60
N PHE A 170 15.76 -10.28 5.62
CA PHE A 170 14.76 -10.62 6.63
C PHE A 170 13.37 -10.81 6.01
N THR A 171 12.95 -9.88 5.16
CA THR A 171 11.65 -9.94 4.47
C THR A 171 11.50 -11.21 3.62
N GLU A 172 12.55 -11.58 2.88
CA GLU A 172 12.59 -12.83 2.11
C GLU A 172 12.51 -14.07 3.02
N SER A 173 13.18 -14.06 4.19
CA SER A 173 13.09 -15.14 5.17
C SER A 173 11.68 -15.37 5.70
N LEU A 174 10.87 -14.28 5.74
CA LEU A 174 9.44 -14.32 6.07
C LEU A 174 8.55 -14.81 4.89
N ARG A 175 9.16 -15.19 3.76
CA ARG A 175 8.48 -15.58 2.50
C ARG A 175 7.61 -14.46 1.93
N LYS A 176 8.04 -13.23 2.13
CA LYS A 176 7.49 -12.00 1.55
C LYS A 176 8.35 -11.55 0.37
N ILE A 177 7.81 -10.66 -0.42
CA ILE A 177 8.48 -10.04 -1.57
C ILE A 177 8.86 -8.63 -1.14
N PRO A 178 10.14 -8.35 -0.88
CA PRO A 178 10.60 -7.00 -0.59
C PRO A 178 10.65 -6.15 -1.87
N VAL A 179 10.22 -4.91 -1.76
CA VAL A 179 10.43 -3.88 -2.78
C VAL A 179 11.06 -2.68 -2.08
N VAL A 180 12.23 -2.26 -2.55
CA VAL A 180 12.96 -1.13 -1.96
C VAL A 180 12.44 0.18 -2.55
N VAL A 181 12.04 1.10 -1.68
CA VAL A 181 11.44 2.37 -2.03
C VAL A 181 12.18 3.49 -1.30
N LYS A 182 12.62 4.51 -2.03
CA LYS A 182 13.07 5.76 -1.40
C LYS A 182 11.86 6.45 -0.78
N GLU A 183 12.03 6.96 0.43
CA GLU A 183 10.97 7.67 1.15
C GLU A 183 10.32 8.76 0.27
N CYS A 184 9.01 8.67 0.07
CA CYS A 184 8.20 9.68 -0.56
C CYS A 184 6.77 9.62 -0.01
N PRO A 185 5.95 10.68 -0.17
CA PRO A 185 4.56 10.67 0.27
C PRO A 185 3.76 9.52 -0.35
N GLY A 186 3.12 8.70 0.50
CA GLY A 186 2.31 7.54 0.09
C GLY A 186 3.12 6.32 -0.38
N PHE A 187 4.44 6.38 -0.25
CA PHE A 187 5.38 5.35 -0.71
C PHE A 187 5.14 5.01 -2.18
N LEU A 188 5.18 3.75 -2.59
CA LEU A 188 5.04 3.42 -4.00
C LEU A 188 3.61 3.01 -4.36
N VAL A 189 3.05 1.97 -3.72
CA VAL A 189 1.75 1.40 -4.13
C VAL A 189 0.61 2.41 -3.93
N ASN A 190 0.52 3.08 -2.78
CA ASN A 190 -0.53 4.06 -2.52
C ASN A 190 -0.41 5.26 -3.48
N ARG A 191 0.82 5.71 -3.76
CA ARG A 191 1.09 6.79 -4.72
C ARG A 191 0.60 6.44 -6.12
N LEU A 192 0.89 5.22 -6.60
CA LEU A 192 0.49 4.78 -7.94
C LEU A 192 -1.01 4.49 -8.03
N LEU A 193 -1.59 3.92 -6.98
CA LEU A 193 -2.99 3.51 -6.96
C LEU A 193 -3.95 4.71 -6.86
N MET A 194 -3.54 5.79 -6.18
CA MET A 194 -4.43 6.93 -5.93
C MET A 194 -4.96 7.62 -7.19
N PRO A 195 -4.16 7.91 -8.24
CA PRO A 195 -4.69 8.49 -9.48
C PRO A 195 -5.77 7.62 -10.14
N TYR A 196 -5.61 6.29 -10.11
CA TYR A 196 -6.58 5.33 -10.61
C TYR A 196 -7.91 5.40 -9.82
N LEU A 197 -7.85 5.42 -8.49
CA LEU A 197 -9.04 5.50 -7.63
C LEU A 197 -9.74 6.87 -7.73
N ASN A 198 -8.96 7.94 -7.81
CA ASN A 198 -9.49 9.29 -8.00
C ASN A 198 -10.24 9.43 -9.32
N GLU A 199 -9.68 8.95 -10.44
CA GLU A 199 -10.36 9.01 -11.74
C GLU A 199 -11.60 8.12 -11.81
N ALA A 200 -11.59 6.95 -11.16
CA ALA A 200 -12.80 6.15 -11.03
C ALA A 200 -13.93 6.93 -10.33
N THR A 201 -13.59 7.60 -9.21
CA THR A 201 -14.56 8.40 -8.45
C THR A 201 -14.99 9.64 -9.21
N LEU A 202 -14.10 10.29 -9.97
CA LEU A 202 -14.45 11.42 -10.86
C LEU A 202 -15.38 10.98 -12.00
N CYS A 203 -15.14 9.83 -12.63
CA CYS A 203 -16.03 9.28 -13.63
C CYS A 203 -17.46 9.04 -13.07
N LEU A 204 -17.56 8.47 -11.87
CA LEU A 204 -18.84 8.24 -11.21
C LEU A 204 -19.53 9.56 -10.85
N GLN A 205 -18.82 10.47 -10.22
CA GLN A 205 -19.32 11.80 -9.81
C GLN A 205 -19.77 12.66 -10.99
N GLU A 206 -19.17 12.49 -12.16
CA GLU A 206 -19.51 13.18 -13.41
C GLU A 206 -20.62 12.49 -14.18
N GLY A 207 -21.12 11.34 -13.72
CA GLY A 207 -22.16 10.57 -14.40
C GLY A 207 -21.70 9.88 -15.69
N ALA A 208 -20.38 9.67 -15.86
CA ALA A 208 -19.82 9.03 -17.04
C ALA A 208 -20.24 7.56 -17.19
N ALA A 209 -20.30 6.83 -16.06
CA ALA A 209 -20.81 5.46 -15.98
C ALA A 209 -21.21 5.14 -14.53
N SER A 210 -21.95 4.04 -14.33
CA SER A 210 -22.29 3.55 -12.99
C SER A 210 -21.06 2.93 -12.29
N ALA A 211 -21.10 2.84 -10.95
CA ALA A 211 -20.04 2.17 -10.19
C ALA A 211 -19.89 0.70 -10.61
N GLN A 212 -21.02 0.02 -10.89
CA GLN A 212 -21.03 -1.36 -11.34
C GLN A 212 -20.38 -1.54 -12.71
N ASP A 213 -20.67 -0.64 -13.67
CA ASP A 213 -20.09 -0.71 -15.02
C ASP A 213 -18.59 -0.46 -14.99
N ILE A 214 -18.14 0.54 -14.21
CA ILE A 214 -16.71 0.85 -14.03
C ILE A 214 -15.99 -0.33 -13.37
N ASP A 215 -16.55 -0.88 -12.27
CA ASP A 215 -15.96 -2.04 -11.58
C ASP A 215 -15.89 -3.26 -12.50
N SER A 216 -16.93 -3.51 -13.31
CA SER A 216 -16.93 -4.62 -14.28
C SER A 216 -15.86 -4.43 -15.35
N ALA A 217 -15.81 -3.25 -15.97
CA ALA A 217 -14.84 -2.95 -17.01
C ALA A 217 -13.39 -3.08 -16.51
N MET A 218 -13.13 -2.66 -15.26
CA MET A 218 -11.79 -2.77 -14.70
C MET A 218 -11.41 -4.21 -14.31
N ARG A 219 -12.38 -5.05 -13.89
CA ARG A 219 -12.13 -6.50 -13.74
C ARG A 219 -11.82 -7.16 -15.10
N ASP A 220 -12.55 -6.80 -16.14
CA ASP A 220 -12.32 -7.30 -17.50
C ASP A 220 -10.97 -6.82 -18.04
N TYR A 221 -10.53 -5.63 -17.64
CA TYR A 221 -9.18 -5.11 -17.97
C TYR A 221 -8.06 -5.92 -17.32
N GLY A 222 -8.31 -6.51 -16.12
CA GLY A 222 -7.35 -7.39 -15.45
C GLY A 222 -7.15 -7.14 -13.96
N TRP A 223 -7.99 -6.31 -13.33
CA TRP A 223 -7.92 -6.10 -11.88
C TRP A 223 -8.70 -7.21 -11.14
N PRO A 224 -8.19 -7.70 -9.99
CA PRO A 224 -8.90 -8.74 -9.23
C PRO A 224 -10.22 -8.24 -8.63
N MET A 225 -10.34 -6.94 -8.38
CA MET A 225 -11.58 -6.27 -8.00
C MET A 225 -11.64 -4.88 -8.60
N GLY A 226 -12.86 -4.37 -8.83
CA GLY A 226 -13.04 -3.03 -9.35
C GLY A 226 -12.71 -1.94 -8.30
N PRO A 227 -12.51 -0.68 -8.75
CA PRO A 227 -12.06 0.39 -7.87
C PRO A 227 -13.00 0.70 -6.71
N PHE A 228 -14.30 0.65 -6.92
CA PHE A 228 -15.29 0.95 -5.85
C PHE A 228 -15.41 -0.19 -4.86
N THR A 229 -15.39 -1.44 -5.33
CA THR A 229 -15.30 -2.62 -4.46
C THR A 229 -14.02 -2.56 -3.61
N LEU A 230 -12.89 -2.18 -4.19
CA LEU A 230 -11.63 -2.05 -3.47
C LEU A 230 -11.70 -0.94 -2.40
N MET A 231 -12.22 0.24 -2.75
CA MET A 231 -12.34 1.35 -1.81
C MET A 231 -13.28 1.03 -0.63
N ASP A 232 -14.40 0.36 -0.89
CA ASP A 232 -15.33 -0.08 0.14
C ASP A 232 -14.71 -1.14 1.06
N PHE A 233 -13.87 -2.03 0.52
CA PHE A 233 -13.11 -3.01 1.29
C PHE A 233 -12.02 -2.37 2.17
N LEU A 234 -11.26 -1.40 1.64
CA LEU A 234 -10.21 -0.69 2.39
C LEU A 234 -10.79 0.27 3.44
N GLY A 235 -11.95 0.83 3.16
CA GLY A 235 -12.60 1.88 3.93
C GLY A 235 -12.39 3.26 3.30
N LEU A 236 -13.50 3.97 3.10
CA LEU A 236 -13.49 5.29 2.45
C LEU A 236 -12.80 6.37 3.28
N ASP A 237 -12.86 6.28 4.60
CA ASP A 237 -12.12 7.17 5.51
C ASP A 237 -10.60 7.03 5.32
N VAL A 238 -10.09 5.79 5.26
CA VAL A 238 -8.66 5.53 5.01
C VAL A 238 -8.25 6.04 3.62
N SER A 239 -9.06 5.76 2.60
CA SER A 239 -8.81 6.22 1.22
C SER A 239 -8.86 7.75 1.12
N ALA A 240 -9.77 8.41 1.84
CA ALA A 240 -9.88 9.87 1.89
C ALA A 240 -8.67 10.51 2.58
N ASP A 241 -8.23 9.97 3.72
CA ASP A 241 -7.07 10.47 4.47
C ASP A 241 -5.78 10.37 3.63
N VAL A 242 -5.56 9.22 2.97
CA VAL A 242 -4.41 9.04 2.06
C VAL A 242 -4.51 9.98 0.85
N GLY A 243 -5.69 10.10 0.23
CA GLY A 243 -5.93 10.99 -0.90
C GLY A 243 -5.71 12.46 -0.55
N GLN A 244 -6.18 12.92 0.62
CA GLN A 244 -5.96 14.27 1.09
C GLN A 244 -4.47 14.54 1.36
N TYR A 245 -3.79 13.61 2.00
CA TYR A 245 -2.34 13.71 2.23
C TYR A 245 -1.58 13.82 0.90
N LEU A 246 -1.82 12.90 -0.05
CA LEU A 246 -1.15 12.93 -1.35
C LEU A 246 -1.49 14.18 -2.16
N SER A 247 -2.73 14.66 -2.12
CA SER A 247 -3.12 15.93 -2.75
C SER A 247 -2.36 17.12 -2.17
N SER A 248 -2.13 17.16 -0.85
CA SER A 248 -1.35 18.22 -0.21
C SER A 248 0.13 18.22 -0.62
N GLN A 249 0.67 17.04 -0.98
CA GLN A 249 2.08 16.87 -1.35
C GLN A 249 2.33 17.03 -2.86
N TYR A 250 1.42 16.54 -3.69
CA TYR A 250 1.58 16.44 -5.13
C TYR A 250 0.67 17.39 -5.93
N GLY A 251 -0.24 18.12 -5.25
CA GLY A 251 -1.13 19.10 -5.85
C GLY A 251 -2.21 18.49 -6.76
N GLU A 252 -2.54 19.21 -7.84
CA GLU A 252 -3.69 18.90 -8.72
C GLU A 252 -3.67 17.49 -9.30
N ARG A 253 -2.49 16.90 -9.55
CA ARG A 253 -2.40 15.53 -10.12
C ARG A 253 -2.92 14.45 -9.19
N MET A 254 -3.00 14.72 -7.87
CA MET A 254 -3.51 13.82 -6.84
C MET A 254 -4.82 14.29 -6.22
N LYS A 255 -5.42 15.35 -6.78
CA LYS A 255 -6.65 15.90 -6.23
C LYS A 255 -7.80 14.90 -6.30
N GLY A 256 -8.37 14.60 -5.14
CA GLY A 256 -9.49 13.67 -5.01
C GLY A 256 -10.82 14.25 -5.49
N ALA A 257 -11.79 13.36 -5.71
CA ALA A 257 -13.15 13.72 -6.04
C ALA A 257 -13.93 14.20 -4.80
N GLU A 258 -14.77 15.22 -4.93
CA GLU A 258 -15.62 15.75 -3.84
C GLU A 258 -16.56 14.68 -3.26
N MET A 259 -16.95 13.72 -4.06
CA MET A 259 -17.82 12.60 -3.66
C MET A 259 -17.24 11.81 -2.46
N PHE A 260 -15.92 11.65 -2.38
CA PHE A 260 -15.27 10.99 -1.24
C PHE A 260 -15.62 11.65 0.10
N GLU A 261 -15.43 12.97 0.18
CA GLU A 261 -15.73 13.71 1.41
C GLU A 261 -17.20 13.64 1.78
N ARG A 262 -18.10 13.68 0.77
CA ARG A 262 -19.53 13.60 1.00
C ARG A 262 -19.93 12.24 1.57
N LEU A 263 -19.41 11.14 1.03
CA LEU A 263 -19.70 9.79 1.53
C LEU A 263 -19.19 9.60 2.97
N VAL A 264 -17.96 10.04 3.25
CA VAL A 264 -17.37 9.96 4.60
C VAL A 264 -18.21 10.77 5.60
N LYS A 265 -18.64 11.99 5.26
CA LYS A 265 -19.51 12.84 6.11
C LYS A 265 -20.87 12.18 6.41
N LEU A 266 -21.39 11.35 5.52
CA LEU A 266 -22.61 10.57 5.71
C LEU A 266 -22.38 9.28 6.52
N GLY A 267 -21.15 9.00 6.97
CA GLY A 267 -20.81 7.75 7.67
C GLY A 267 -20.76 6.52 6.76
N ARG A 268 -20.76 6.70 5.43
CA ARG A 268 -20.62 5.62 4.46
C ARG A 268 -19.14 5.30 4.28
N LEU A 269 -18.62 4.42 5.14
CA LEU A 269 -17.20 4.13 5.23
C LEU A 269 -16.81 2.80 4.56
N GLY A 270 -17.69 2.21 3.76
CA GLY A 270 -17.50 0.94 3.08
C GLY A 270 -18.10 -0.24 3.85
N GLU A 271 -17.60 -1.45 3.60
CA GLU A 271 -18.10 -2.70 4.21
C GLU A 271 -18.17 -2.64 5.73
N LYS A 272 -17.19 -2.03 6.38
CA LYS A 272 -17.11 -1.92 7.85
C LYS A 272 -18.25 -1.13 8.50
N SER A 273 -18.90 -0.25 7.75
CA SER A 273 -20.07 0.54 8.21
C SER A 273 -21.38 0.06 7.58
N GLY A 274 -21.35 -0.99 6.75
CA GLY A 274 -22.50 -1.49 6.03
C GLY A 274 -22.89 -0.67 4.81
N ALA A 275 -22.15 0.38 4.48
CA ALA A 275 -22.35 1.21 3.28
C ALA A 275 -21.10 2.00 2.91
N GLY A 276 -20.84 2.10 1.63
CA GLY A 276 -19.80 2.92 0.99
C GLY A 276 -20.31 3.45 -0.34
N PHE A 277 -19.61 3.22 -1.43
CA PHE A 277 -20.12 3.37 -2.78
C PHE A 277 -21.30 2.41 -3.02
N TYR A 278 -21.19 1.20 -2.49
CA TYR A 278 -22.25 0.21 -2.46
C TYR A 278 -22.98 0.20 -1.11
N SER A 279 -24.15 -0.41 -1.10
CA SER A 279 -24.89 -0.70 0.12
C SER A 279 -24.81 -2.18 0.44
N TYR A 280 -24.61 -2.51 1.71
CA TYR A 280 -24.48 -3.85 2.25
C TYR A 280 -25.66 -4.10 3.21
N GLY A 281 -26.35 -5.20 3.03
CA GLY A 281 -27.56 -5.51 3.82
C GLY A 281 -28.74 -4.57 3.49
N ASP A 282 -29.37 -4.01 4.52
CA ASP A 282 -30.61 -3.21 4.40
C ASP A 282 -30.36 -1.72 4.12
N GLN A 283 -29.14 -1.32 3.82
CA GLN A 283 -28.80 0.07 3.53
C GLN A 283 -29.28 0.52 2.16
N SER A 284 -29.56 1.82 1.99
CA SER A 284 -30.04 2.40 0.73
C SER A 284 -28.92 3.00 -0.10
N ASP A 285 -28.97 2.85 -1.45
CA ASP A 285 -28.10 3.53 -2.40
C ASP A 285 -28.56 4.96 -2.72
N GLU A 286 -29.69 5.39 -2.22
CA GLU A 286 -30.28 6.69 -2.53
C GLU A 286 -29.35 7.88 -2.25
N PRO A 287 -28.58 7.91 -1.12
CA PRO A 287 -27.61 8.98 -0.89
C PRO A 287 -26.52 9.07 -1.95
N VAL A 288 -26.04 7.92 -2.47
CA VAL A 288 -25.04 7.89 -3.55
C VAL A 288 -25.62 8.46 -4.84
N LYS A 289 -26.85 8.04 -5.22
CA LYS A 289 -27.55 8.55 -6.41
C LYS A 289 -27.80 10.05 -6.33
N GLN A 290 -28.19 10.55 -5.15
CA GLN A 290 -28.41 11.97 -4.95
C GLN A 290 -27.11 12.77 -5.12
N ILE A 291 -26.00 12.32 -4.54
CA ILE A 291 -24.68 12.96 -4.71
C ILE A 291 -24.28 12.99 -6.18
N ILE A 292 -24.46 11.88 -6.91
CA ILE A 292 -24.15 11.81 -8.34
C ILE A 292 -25.02 12.80 -9.11
N ALA A 293 -26.34 12.85 -8.87
CA ALA A 293 -27.25 13.75 -9.56
C ALA A 293 -26.88 15.23 -9.36
N GLU A 294 -26.47 15.61 -8.14
CA GLU A 294 -26.01 16.96 -7.83
C GLU A 294 -24.68 17.32 -8.51
N LEU A 295 -23.69 16.41 -8.46
CA LEU A 295 -22.34 16.67 -8.94
C LEU A 295 -22.16 16.50 -10.45
N SER A 296 -23.03 15.71 -11.13
CA SER A 296 -23.01 15.51 -12.57
C SER A 296 -23.81 16.54 -13.36
N ALA A 297 -24.59 17.39 -12.69
CA ALA A 297 -25.48 18.36 -13.35
C ALA A 297 -24.71 19.25 -14.34
N GLY A 298 -25.08 19.22 -15.61
CA GLY A 298 -24.47 20.02 -16.69
C GLY A 298 -23.08 19.52 -17.13
N LYS A 299 -22.63 18.36 -16.69
CA LYS A 299 -21.38 17.73 -17.14
C LYS A 299 -21.65 16.72 -18.25
N HIS A 300 -20.74 16.67 -19.21
CA HIS A 300 -20.68 15.64 -20.23
C HIS A 300 -19.31 14.97 -20.11
N SER A 301 -19.30 13.75 -19.59
CA SER A 301 -18.07 12.98 -19.35
C SER A 301 -18.25 11.58 -19.90
N GLU A 302 -17.16 10.99 -20.34
CA GLU A 302 -17.11 9.63 -20.89
C GLU A 302 -16.20 8.78 -20.03
N PHE A 303 -16.57 7.52 -19.88
CA PHE A 303 -15.74 6.51 -19.25
C PHE A 303 -15.08 5.63 -20.32
N ALA A 304 -13.78 5.42 -20.13
CA ALA A 304 -12.99 4.39 -20.77
C ALA A 304 -11.94 3.89 -19.77
N PRO A 305 -11.56 2.60 -19.79
CA PRO A 305 -10.52 2.07 -18.88
C PRO A 305 -9.21 2.87 -18.91
N GLU A 306 -8.83 3.38 -20.07
CA GLU A 306 -7.63 4.21 -20.27
C GLU A 306 -7.63 5.48 -19.42
N ARG A 307 -8.81 6.08 -19.18
CA ARG A 307 -8.93 7.25 -18.32
C ARG A 307 -8.48 6.98 -16.88
N LEU A 308 -8.66 5.74 -16.40
CA LEU A 308 -8.21 5.33 -15.06
C LEU A 308 -6.77 4.83 -15.09
N MET A 309 -6.42 4.07 -16.11
CA MET A 309 -5.13 3.40 -16.20
C MET A 309 -3.97 4.35 -16.52
N TYR A 310 -4.16 5.27 -17.48
CA TYR A 310 -3.08 6.11 -17.96
C TYR A 310 -2.49 7.03 -16.88
N PRO A 311 -3.26 7.69 -16.01
CA PRO A 311 -2.66 8.48 -14.92
C PRO A 311 -1.88 7.61 -13.91
N MET A 312 -2.27 6.35 -13.67
CA MET A 312 -1.48 5.42 -12.86
C MET A 312 -0.15 5.04 -13.54
N LEU A 313 -0.18 4.72 -14.86
CA LEU A 313 1.02 4.44 -15.63
C LEU A 313 1.95 5.66 -15.70
N ASN A 314 1.38 6.84 -15.81
CA ASN A 314 2.09 8.11 -15.80
C ASN A 314 2.79 8.36 -14.45
N GLU A 315 2.09 8.10 -13.34
CA GLU A 315 2.67 8.25 -12.00
C GLU A 315 3.77 7.20 -11.73
N ALA A 316 3.64 5.99 -12.30
CA ALA A 316 4.70 4.98 -12.29
C ALA A 316 5.97 5.47 -13.02
N ALA A 317 5.80 6.12 -14.17
CA ALA A 317 6.92 6.74 -14.90
C ALA A 317 7.58 7.85 -14.07
N ARG A 318 6.79 8.69 -13.37
CA ARG A 318 7.31 9.73 -12.45
C ARG A 318 8.06 9.13 -11.27
N ALA A 319 7.59 8.02 -10.70
CA ALA A 319 8.28 7.36 -9.60
C ALA A 319 9.69 6.91 -9.98
N VAL A 320 9.87 6.39 -11.22
CA VAL A 320 11.19 6.05 -11.77
C VAL A 320 12.02 7.31 -12.05
N GLU A 321 11.43 8.33 -12.65
CA GLU A 321 12.10 9.61 -12.95
C GLU A 321 12.64 10.29 -11.69
N GLU A 322 11.88 10.26 -10.61
CA GLU A 322 12.25 10.82 -9.30
C GLU A 322 13.21 9.90 -8.51
N GLY A 323 13.54 8.72 -9.02
CA GLY A 323 14.42 7.75 -8.37
C GLY A 323 13.84 7.15 -7.08
N VAL A 324 12.51 7.01 -7.03
CA VAL A 324 11.80 6.43 -5.87
C VAL A 324 11.99 4.91 -5.82
N ALA A 325 11.92 4.25 -6.96
CA ALA A 325 12.20 2.83 -7.13
C ALA A 325 12.68 2.57 -8.56
N ASP A 326 13.32 1.43 -8.78
CA ASP A 326 13.67 1.01 -10.14
C ASP A 326 12.45 0.45 -10.89
N VAL A 327 12.59 0.25 -12.21
CA VAL A 327 11.49 -0.22 -13.08
C VAL A 327 10.92 -1.56 -12.62
N ARG A 328 11.79 -2.48 -12.19
CA ARG A 328 11.37 -3.83 -11.77
C ARG A 328 10.64 -3.79 -10.43
N ASP A 329 11.12 -2.96 -9.52
CA ASP A 329 10.52 -2.77 -8.21
C ASP A 329 9.14 -2.10 -8.32
N VAL A 330 8.98 -1.11 -9.22
CA VAL A 330 7.68 -0.50 -9.50
C VAL A 330 6.68 -1.55 -10.00
N ASP A 331 7.07 -2.36 -10.97
CA ASP A 331 6.20 -3.41 -11.51
C ASP A 331 5.89 -4.49 -10.47
N MET A 332 6.90 -4.95 -9.74
CA MET A 332 6.73 -5.97 -8.71
C MET A 332 5.83 -5.50 -7.56
N ALA A 333 5.96 -4.25 -7.14
CA ALA A 333 5.11 -3.67 -6.10
C ALA A 333 3.63 -3.71 -6.49
N MET A 334 3.30 -3.31 -7.70
CA MET A 334 1.91 -3.32 -8.16
C MET A 334 1.38 -4.74 -8.38
N ILE A 335 2.17 -5.64 -8.94
CA ILE A 335 1.78 -7.06 -9.09
C ILE A 335 1.55 -7.72 -7.73
N ALA A 336 2.50 -7.58 -6.79
CA ALA A 336 2.45 -8.27 -5.50
C ALA A 336 1.50 -7.59 -4.50
N GLY A 337 1.31 -6.27 -4.60
CA GLY A 337 0.48 -5.47 -3.70
C GLY A 337 -1.00 -5.40 -4.12
N THR A 338 -1.28 -5.45 -5.42
CA THR A 338 -2.66 -5.28 -5.92
C THR A 338 -3.19 -6.50 -6.66
N GLY A 339 -2.30 -7.42 -7.07
CA GLY A 339 -2.69 -8.54 -7.94
C GLY A 339 -2.96 -8.14 -9.39
N MET A 340 -2.48 -6.98 -9.82
CA MET A 340 -2.67 -6.46 -11.17
C MET A 340 -2.26 -7.48 -12.24
N THR A 341 -3.13 -7.64 -13.24
CA THR A 341 -2.89 -8.44 -14.44
C THR A 341 -3.33 -7.67 -15.68
N PHE A 342 -2.93 -8.13 -16.84
CA PHE A 342 -3.43 -7.65 -18.13
C PHE A 342 -3.61 -8.85 -19.07
N LYS A 343 -4.84 -9.04 -19.59
CA LYS A 343 -5.21 -10.20 -20.44
C LYS A 343 -4.80 -11.55 -19.82
N GLY A 344 -4.92 -11.66 -18.48
CA GLY A 344 -4.62 -12.88 -17.73
C GLY A 344 -3.14 -13.10 -17.37
N GLU A 345 -2.25 -12.23 -17.81
CA GLU A 345 -0.83 -12.24 -17.44
C GLU A 345 -0.56 -11.27 -16.29
N ARG A 346 0.36 -11.60 -15.38
CA ARG A 346 0.86 -10.68 -14.36
C ARG A 346 1.77 -9.65 -15.03
N VAL A 347 1.30 -8.42 -15.10
CA VAL A 347 2.02 -7.32 -15.76
C VAL A 347 1.95 -6.11 -14.84
N GLY A 348 3.11 -5.53 -14.55
CA GLY A 348 3.19 -4.28 -13.80
C GLY A 348 2.93 -3.05 -14.67
N PRO A 349 2.84 -1.85 -14.08
CA PRO A 349 2.45 -0.65 -14.81
C PRO A 349 3.43 -0.24 -15.90
N LEU A 350 4.74 -0.39 -15.70
CA LEU A 350 5.74 0.02 -16.69
C LEU A 350 5.87 -1.01 -17.82
N ALA A 351 5.81 -2.30 -17.52
CA ALA A 351 5.69 -3.34 -18.52
C ALA A 351 4.39 -3.21 -19.32
N LEU A 352 3.29 -2.77 -18.69
CA LEU A 352 2.04 -2.47 -19.40
C LEU A 352 2.20 -1.26 -20.33
N ALA A 353 2.85 -0.19 -19.88
CA ALA A 353 3.16 0.95 -20.73
C ALA A 353 3.95 0.54 -21.99
N ASP A 354 4.93 -0.35 -21.84
CA ASP A 354 5.71 -0.92 -22.94
C ASP A 354 4.85 -1.80 -23.87
N LYS A 355 3.93 -2.61 -23.32
CA LYS A 355 3.00 -3.43 -24.13
C LYS A 355 2.02 -2.59 -24.93
N LEU A 356 1.50 -1.50 -24.36
CA LEU A 356 0.61 -0.55 -25.04
C LEU A 356 1.34 0.28 -26.10
N GLY A 357 2.60 0.56 -25.85
CA GLY A 357 3.45 1.49 -26.59
C GLY A 357 3.54 2.84 -25.88
N VAL A 358 4.78 3.26 -25.58
CA VAL A 358 5.04 4.51 -24.82
C VAL A 358 4.51 5.74 -25.58
N ASP A 359 4.62 5.77 -26.90
CA ASP A 359 4.05 6.82 -27.76
C ASP A 359 2.51 6.85 -27.74
N VAL A 360 1.85 5.68 -27.68
CA VAL A 360 0.40 5.57 -27.54
C VAL A 360 -0.04 6.09 -26.18
N LEU A 361 0.68 5.76 -25.12
CA LEU A 361 0.41 6.27 -23.78
C LEU A 361 0.55 7.80 -23.71
N VAL A 362 1.64 8.36 -24.30
CA VAL A 362 1.84 9.83 -24.36
C VAL A 362 0.69 10.50 -25.10
N SER A 363 0.34 10.04 -26.30
CA SER A 363 -0.76 10.61 -27.08
C SER A 363 -2.10 10.53 -26.34
N GLY A 364 -2.38 9.40 -25.68
CA GLY A 364 -3.61 9.24 -24.90
C GLY A 364 -3.66 10.15 -23.66
N LEU A 365 -2.54 10.35 -22.98
CA LEU A 365 -2.44 11.30 -21.86
C LEU A 365 -2.63 12.74 -22.33
N GLU A 366 -2.04 13.16 -23.47
CA GLU A 366 -2.23 14.50 -24.04
C GLU A 366 -3.70 14.74 -24.43
N ASP A 367 -4.39 13.72 -24.97
CA ASP A 367 -5.80 13.86 -25.31
C ASP A 367 -6.70 13.93 -24.06
N LEU A 368 -6.36 13.18 -23.01
CA LEU A 368 -7.03 13.28 -21.71
C LEU A 368 -6.73 14.63 -21.04
N GLU A 369 -5.51 15.16 -21.14
CA GLU A 369 -5.15 16.49 -20.62
C GLU A 369 -5.98 17.61 -21.28
N LYS A 370 -6.17 17.58 -22.60
CA LYS A 370 -7.03 18.52 -23.32
C LYS A 370 -8.48 18.47 -22.85
N LYS A 371 -8.99 17.27 -22.50
CA LYS A 371 -10.38 17.08 -22.07
C LYS A 371 -10.61 17.38 -20.60
N TYR A 372 -9.69 16.94 -19.73
CA TYR A 372 -9.90 16.85 -18.29
C TYR A 372 -8.87 17.62 -17.45
N GLY A 373 -7.89 18.28 -18.08
CA GLY A 373 -6.94 19.16 -17.42
C GLY A 373 -5.59 18.52 -17.05
N SER A 374 -4.74 19.36 -16.46
CA SER A 374 -3.29 19.13 -16.29
C SER A 374 -2.91 17.93 -15.43
N ARG A 375 -3.85 17.30 -14.70
CA ARG A 375 -3.57 16.07 -13.95
C ARG A 375 -3.18 14.89 -14.84
N PHE A 376 -3.47 14.97 -16.13
CA PHE A 376 -3.07 13.99 -17.15
C PHE A 376 -1.77 14.35 -17.87
N HIS A 377 -1.13 15.48 -17.52
CA HIS A 377 0.11 15.88 -18.18
C HIS A 377 1.16 14.77 -18.15
N PRO A 378 1.71 14.32 -19.32
CA PRO A 378 2.68 13.24 -19.37
C PRO A 378 3.95 13.55 -18.57
N ALA A 379 4.54 12.54 -17.96
CA ALA A 379 5.84 12.62 -17.29
C ALA A 379 6.95 12.92 -18.30
N ASP A 380 7.97 13.67 -17.93
CA ASP A 380 9.11 13.97 -18.79
C ASP A 380 9.84 12.71 -19.24
N LYS A 381 9.88 11.70 -18.37
CA LYS A 381 10.41 10.35 -18.67
C LYS A 381 9.74 9.70 -19.87
N LEU A 382 8.44 9.84 -20.04
CA LEU A 382 7.71 9.29 -21.19
C LEU A 382 8.12 10.01 -22.49
N TYR A 383 8.20 11.34 -22.47
CA TYR A 383 8.69 12.11 -23.62
C TYR A 383 10.14 11.76 -23.97
N GLN A 384 10.99 11.56 -22.97
CA GLN A 384 12.37 11.13 -23.16
C GLN A 384 12.42 9.80 -23.90
N LEU A 385 11.67 8.78 -23.44
CA LEU A 385 11.63 7.46 -24.08
C LEU A 385 11.16 7.54 -25.55
N VAL A 386 10.10 8.31 -25.81
CA VAL A 386 9.61 8.52 -27.20
C VAL A 386 10.69 9.15 -28.07
N LYS A 387 11.38 10.19 -27.57
CA LYS A 387 12.48 10.87 -28.29
C LYS A 387 13.66 9.94 -28.59
N GLU A 388 13.94 8.99 -27.70
CA GLU A 388 15.00 8.00 -27.86
C GLU A 388 14.57 6.82 -28.76
N GLY A 389 13.31 6.78 -29.24
CA GLY A 389 12.77 5.66 -30.02
C GLY A 389 12.48 4.41 -29.18
N ARG A 390 12.50 4.51 -27.87
CA ARG A 390 12.19 3.46 -26.91
C ARG A 390 10.67 3.37 -26.69
N LEU A 391 9.99 2.76 -27.68
CA LEU A 391 8.52 2.77 -27.78
C LEU A 391 7.85 1.52 -27.16
N GLY A 392 8.59 0.73 -26.38
CA GLY A 392 8.12 -0.50 -25.76
C GLY A 392 8.38 -1.75 -26.59
N GLU A 393 7.56 -2.81 -26.41
CA GLU A 393 7.75 -4.12 -27.06
C GLU A 393 7.88 -4.03 -28.58
N LYS A 394 7.10 -3.17 -29.24
CA LYS A 394 7.15 -2.98 -30.70
C LYS A 394 8.49 -2.46 -31.23
N ALA A 395 9.25 -1.74 -30.38
CA ALA A 395 10.58 -1.22 -30.70
C ALA A 395 11.70 -2.07 -30.03
N LYS A 396 11.34 -3.17 -29.37
CA LYS A 396 12.22 -4.02 -28.56
C LYS A 396 12.90 -3.29 -27.39
N ALA A 397 12.51 -2.08 -27.10
CA ALA A 397 13.02 -1.27 -26.00
C ALA A 397 11.96 -0.24 -25.55
N GLY A 398 11.77 -0.11 -24.25
CA GLY A 398 10.92 0.84 -23.59
C GLY A 398 11.48 1.17 -22.21
N PHE A 399 10.67 1.04 -21.16
CA PHE A 399 11.18 0.97 -19.80
C PHE A 399 12.06 -0.26 -19.59
N LEU A 400 11.71 -1.35 -20.26
CA LEU A 400 12.43 -2.62 -20.27
C LEU A 400 13.08 -2.87 -21.64
N GLU A 401 14.02 -3.83 -21.67
CA GLU A 401 14.60 -4.35 -22.92
C GLU A 401 13.92 -5.67 -23.29
N TYR A 402 13.61 -5.85 -24.59
CA TYR A 402 12.92 -7.03 -25.11
C TYR A 402 13.79 -7.73 -26.16
N VAL A 403 13.89 -9.04 -26.09
CA VAL A 403 14.71 -9.88 -26.99
C VAL A 403 13.99 -10.15 -28.31
#